data_ba4629942c558bcd821e303ab3dcd4f8
#
_entry.id   ba4629942c558bcd821e303ab3dcd4f8
#
_cell.length_a   1.000
_cell.length_b   1.000
_cell.length_c   1.000
_cell.angle_alpha   90.00
_cell.angle_beta   90.00
_cell.angle_gamma   90.00
#
_symmetry.space_group_name_H-M   'P 1'
#
loop_
_entity.id
_entity.type
_entity.pdbx_description
1 polymer ?
#
loop_
_entity_poly.entity_id
_entity_poly.type
_entity_poly.pdbx_seq_one_letter_code
_entity_poly.pdbx_strand_id
1 'polypeptide(L)'
;MPSFKVNFSSTNDIGTGIASAAQAGTIRPTMKGPHIADRRTLSRRTFLRGAGVAMALPLLESMTPVFARAKQPGTPRRVLAICNNLGLLPDRFFPKNSGRDYELSPYLNELKSYRDDFTVLSGVSHPGVDGSHSSDVSFLTCAPHPGGGGFRNSISVDQFIAAKIGHLTRFPSLTLGVNASVGRRSLSWTDAGVLIPCENRASSVYRRLFLQGSEEEIERQVRKLQLGESIMDTLAQESKALTRRLSAADRDRLDQYTTAVREAERRLVMARAWERKPKPTPPMGMPSDPSNRNAFMQMTRLMYQMARLAFQTDSTRCVTLLMDGNNSPAIKVAGTKITDGYHNLSHHGMNKDKLTQLDAIDREQMKLLGELIRDLKNVEEAEGNLLKNTVVMYGSNFGDANKHTTTNMPVLVAGGRLKHGQHLAFDRTNNYPLPNLFVSIMQSMNLPVDKFATSTGTMQGLLPA
;
A
#
# COMPACT_ATOMS: atom_id res chain seq x y z
N MET A 1 -33.64 21.72 24.18
CA MET A 1 -34.99 21.36 24.58
C MET A 1 -35.87 21.30 23.34
N PRO A 2 -36.76 20.30 23.16
CA PRO A 2 -37.26 19.34 24.14
C PRO A 2 -36.94 17.89 23.85
N SER A 3 -37.02 17.10 24.93
CA SER A 3 -36.87 15.64 25.03
C SER A 3 -38.12 14.92 24.57
N PHE A 4 -37.97 13.77 23.89
CA PHE A 4 -39.06 12.81 23.73
C PHE A 4 -38.73 11.55 24.53
N LYS A 5 -39.56 11.28 25.56
CA LYS A 5 -39.65 10.01 26.28
C LYS A 5 -40.66 9.13 25.56
N VAL A 6 -40.34 7.87 25.35
CA VAL A 6 -41.33 6.83 24.99
C VAL A 6 -41.43 5.85 26.13
N ASN A 7 -42.67 5.74 26.67
CA ASN A 7 -43.07 4.80 27.71
C ASN A 7 -43.34 3.41 27.14
N PHE A 8 -42.85 2.39 27.85
CA PHE A 8 -43.34 1.00 27.77
C PHE A 8 -44.50 0.79 28.72
N SER A 9 -45.57 0.14 28.27
CA SER A 9 -46.57 -0.45 29.15
C SER A 9 -46.82 -1.91 28.72
N SER A 10 -46.71 -2.77 29.69
CA SER A 10 -47.03 -4.20 29.70
C SER A 10 -48.51 -4.44 29.99
N THR A 11 -49.12 -5.48 29.41
CA THR A 11 -50.19 -6.26 30.12
C THR A 11 -50.21 -7.69 29.60
N ASN A 12 -50.28 -8.61 30.57
CA ASN A 12 -50.57 -10.06 30.49
C ASN A 12 -52.06 -10.31 30.12
N ASP A 13 -52.43 -11.45 29.55
CA ASP A 13 -53.06 -12.56 30.26
C ASP A 13 -53.65 -13.65 29.33
N ILE A 14 -53.33 -14.87 29.63
CA ILE A 14 -54.07 -16.14 29.87
C ILE A 14 -55.25 -16.51 28.93
N GLY A 15 -55.21 -17.77 28.45
CA GLY A 15 -56.37 -18.48 27.93
C GLY A 15 -56.10 -19.90 27.39
N THR A 16 -56.33 -20.87 28.24
CA THR A 16 -56.28 -22.31 27.99
C THR A 16 -57.46 -22.83 27.12
N GLY A 17 -57.21 -23.87 26.28
CA GLY A 17 -58.28 -24.61 25.62
C GLY A 17 -57.81 -25.87 24.89
N ILE A 18 -58.13 -27.02 25.42
CA ILE A 18 -57.88 -28.37 24.93
C ILE A 18 -59.04 -28.81 24.00
N ALA A 19 -58.77 -29.50 22.89
CA ALA A 19 -59.52 -30.68 22.35
C ALA A 19 -58.92 -31.10 20.96
N SER A 20 -58.40 -32.29 20.91
CA SER A 20 -58.77 -33.56 20.29
C SER A 20 -59.01 -33.70 18.80
N ALA A 21 -58.10 -34.48 18.22
CA ALA A 21 -58.19 -35.49 17.16
C ALA A 21 -58.86 -35.24 15.79
N ALA A 22 -58.07 -35.46 14.72
CA ALA A 22 -58.41 -36.40 13.64
C ALA A 22 -57.22 -36.60 12.69
N GLN A 23 -56.97 -37.86 12.33
CA GLN A 23 -55.93 -38.34 11.39
C GLN A 23 -56.19 -37.90 9.95
N ALA A 24 -55.16 -37.50 9.22
CA ALA A 24 -55.10 -37.62 7.77
C ALA A 24 -53.63 -37.57 7.29
N GLY A 25 -53.31 -38.48 6.48
CA GLY A 25 -52.14 -38.87 5.73
C GLY A 25 -50.97 -37.96 5.54
N THR A 26 -49.82 -38.42 5.96
CA THR A 26 -48.52 -37.77 5.81
C THR A 26 -47.89 -38.12 4.45
N ILE A 27 -47.88 -37.21 3.51
CA ILE A 27 -46.90 -37.22 2.39
C ILE A 27 -45.70 -36.41 2.86
N ARG A 28 -44.60 -37.09 3.20
CA ARG A 28 -43.30 -36.42 3.47
C ARG A 28 -42.64 -36.07 2.17
N PRO A 29 -42.29 -34.79 1.91
CA PRO A 29 -41.31 -34.47 0.89
C PRO A 29 -39.92 -34.81 1.45
N THR A 30 -39.21 -35.71 0.78
CA THR A 30 -37.81 -36.01 1.02
C THR A 30 -36.99 -34.77 0.63
N MET A 31 -36.62 -33.99 1.62
CA MET A 31 -35.56 -32.96 1.43
C MET A 31 -34.25 -33.72 1.21
N LYS A 32 -33.70 -33.64 0.00
CA LYS A 32 -32.32 -34.01 -0.27
C LYS A 32 -31.44 -33.00 0.47
N GLY A 33 -30.72 -33.45 1.47
CA GLY A 33 -29.73 -32.69 2.20
C GLY A 33 -28.62 -32.20 1.25
N PRO A 34 -27.87 -31.18 1.64
CA PRO A 34 -26.78 -30.65 0.82
C PRO A 34 -25.74 -31.75 0.59
N HIS A 35 -25.35 -31.95 -0.66
CA HIS A 35 -24.22 -32.80 -1.05
C HIS A 35 -22.93 -32.24 -0.42
N ILE A 36 -22.46 -32.87 0.65
CA ILE A 36 -21.09 -32.61 1.15
C ILE A 36 -20.13 -33.28 0.18
N ALA A 37 -19.33 -32.50 -0.51
CA ALA A 37 -18.27 -33.01 -1.36
C ALA A 37 -17.25 -33.78 -0.48
N ASP A 38 -17.19 -35.10 -0.66
CA ASP A 38 -16.28 -35.96 0.04
C ASP A 38 -14.83 -35.63 -0.37
N ARG A 39 -13.92 -35.40 0.59
CA ARG A 39 -12.52 -35.04 0.38
C ARG A 39 -11.64 -36.19 -0.15
N ARG A 40 -12.20 -37.14 -0.85
CA ARG A 40 -11.43 -38.21 -1.49
C ARG A 40 -10.88 -37.76 -2.82
N THR A 41 -9.57 -37.59 -2.91
CA THR A 41 -8.86 -37.36 -4.18
C THR A 41 -9.10 -38.56 -5.10
N LEU A 42 -9.87 -38.34 -6.17
CA LEU A 42 -10.06 -39.34 -7.22
C LEU A 42 -8.76 -39.54 -7.97
N SER A 43 -8.25 -40.79 -8.02
CA SER A 43 -7.05 -41.08 -8.79
C SER A 43 -7.32 -40.95 -10.30
N ARG A 44 -6.35 -40.46 -11.05
CA ARG A 44 -6.42 -40.33 -12.52
C ARG A 44 -6.89 -41.61 -13.24
N ARG A 45 -6.53 -42.78 -12.71
CA ARG A 45 -6.93 -44.10 -13.23
C ARG A 45 -8.41 -44.38 -13.03
N THR A 46 -9.00 -43.95 -11.93
CA THR A 46 -10.43 -44.17 -11.63
C THR A 46 -11.34 -43.31 -12.52
N PHE A 47 -10.91 -42.09 -12.83
CA PHE A 47 -11.62 -41.20 -13.72
C PHE A 47 -11.59 -41.66 -15.19
N LEU A 48 -10.41 -42.14 -15.66
CA LEU A 48 -10.22 -42.58 -17.05
C LEU A 48 -10.85 -43.94 -17.38
N ARG A 49 -11.21 -44.74 -16.38
CA ARG A 49 -11.91 -46.01 -16.57
C ARG A 49 -13.42 -45.87 -16.75
N GLY A 50 -13.98 -44.74 -16.41
CA GLY A 50 -15.42 -44.47 -16.53
C GLY A 50 -15.89 -43.78 -17.82
N ALA A 51 -14.96 -43.24 -18.62
CA ALA A 51 -15.29 -42.51 -19.83
C ALA A 51 -14.51 -43.07 -21.03
N GLY A 52 -15.16 -43.83 -21.87
CA GLY A 52 -14.59 -44.44 -23.09
C GLY A 52 -14.27 -43.44 -24.22
N VAL A 53 -13.77 -42.26 -23.92
CA VAL A 53 -13.30 -41.27 -24.88
C VAL A 53 -12.07 -40.56 -24.34
N ALA A 54 -10.91 -40.72 -24.99
CA ALA A 54 -9.71 -39.98 -24.69
C ALA A 54 -9.81 -38.55 -25.23
N MET A 55 -10.41 -37.65 -24.46
CA MET A 55 -10.23 -36.21 -24.68
C MET A 55 -9.06 -35.72 -23.82
N ALA A 56 -8.11 -35.02 -24.43
CA ALA A 56 -7.05 -34.31 -23.71
C ALA A 56 -7.70 -33.19 -22.88
N LEU A 57 -7.93 -33.45 -21.60
CA LEU A 57 -8.39 -32.43 -20.65
C LEU A 57 -7.24 -31.46 -20.38
N PRO A 58 -7.50 -30.14 -20.32
CA PRO A 58 -6.52 -29.19 -19.83
C PRO A 58 -6.08 -29.58 -18.42
N LEU A 59 -4.81 -29.43 -18.11
CA LEU A 59 -4.22 -29.67 -16.78
C LEU A 59 -4.95 -28.80 -15.75
N LEU A 60 -5.79 -29.43 -14.92
CA LEU A 60 -6.43 -28.75 -13.78
C LEU A 60 -5.41 -28.68 -12.64
N GLU A 61 -5.37 -27.56 -11.91
CA GLU A 61 -4.46 -27.37 -10.75
C GLU A 61 -4.58 -28.48 -9.71
N SER A 62 -5.77 -29.07 -9.53
CA SER A 62 -6.02 -30.24 -8.67
C SER A 62 -5.36 -31.53 -9.15
N MET A 63 -4.79 -31.58 -10.35
CA MET A 63 -4.08 -32.73 -10.92
C MET A 63 -2.56 -32.66 -10.74
N THR A 64 -2.02 -31.54 -10.25
CA THR A 64 -0.61 -31.43 -9.90
C THR A 64 -0.36 -32.19 -8.59
N PRO A 65 0.63 -33.14 -8.55
CA PRO A 65 1.01 -33.78 -7.29
C PRO A 65 1.45 -32.73 -6.29
N VAL A 66 0.97 -32.82 -5.04
CA VAL A 66 1.37 -31.93 -3.93
C VAL A 66 2.90 -31.98 -3.68
N PHE A 67 3.59 -32.97 -4.23
CA PHE A 67 5.05 -33.15 -4.20
C PHE A 67 5.77 -32.84 -5.54
N ALA A 68 5.08 -32.29 -6.56
CA ALA A 68 5.83 -31.61 -7.61
C ALA A 68 6.66 -30.54 -6.89
N ARG A 69 8.00 -30.71 -6.86
CA ARG A 69 8.95 -29.78 -6.24
C ARG A 69 8.50 -28.37 -6.54
N ALA A 70 7.90 -27.73 -5.56
CA ALA A 70 7.68 -26.29 -5.62
C ALA A 70 9.07 -25.72 -5.91
N LYS A 71 9.25 -25.15 -7.10
CA LYS A 71 10.43 -24.34 -7.43
C LYS A 71 10.62 -23.47 -6.20
N GLN A 72 11.74 -23.61 -5.49
CA GLN A 72 11.93 -22.87 -4.25
C GLN A 72 11.50 -21.43 -4.54
N PRO A 73 10.58 -20.86 -3.76
CA PRO A 73 10.11 -19.52 -4.06
C PRO A 73 11.35 -18.64 -4.11
N GLY A 74 11.61 -18.02 -5.27
CA GLY A 74 12.76 -17.13 -5.44
C GLY A 74 12.74 -16.06 -4.34
N THR A 75 13.89 -15.49 -4.04
CA THR A 75 14.02 -14.44 -3.00
C THR A 75 12.93 -13.38 -3.18
N PRO A 76 12.15 -13.08 -2.13
CA PRO A 76 11.03 -12.14 -2.21
C PRO A 76 11.45 -10.76 -2.73
N ARG A 77 10.69 -10.21 -3.67
CA ARG A 77 10.88 -8.85 -4.18
C ARG A 77 9.93 -7.92 -3.46
N ARG A 78 10.39 -6.72 -3.14
CA ARG A 78 9.67 -5.77 -2.29
C ARG A 78 9.74 -4.36 -2.84
N VAL A 79 8.81 -3.52 -2.43
CA VAL A 79 8.79 -2.09 -2.74
C VAL A 79 8.48 -1.26 -1.49
N LEU A 80 9.25 -0.18 -1.31
CA LEU A 80 9.00 0.89 -0.34
C LEU A 80 8.88 2.20 -1.12
N ALA A 81 7.71 2.80 -1.13
CA ALA A 81 7.47 4.11 -1.74
C ALA A 81 7.33 5.18 -0.66
N ILE A 82 8.18 6.20 -0.71
CA ILE A 82 8.25 7.29 0.27
C ILE A 82 7.95 8.60 -0.45
N CYS A 83 6.99 9.36 0.08
CA CYS A 83 6.68 10.70 -0.40
C CYS A 83 6.91 11.74 0.69
N ASN A 84 7.82 12.70 0.44
CA ASN A 84 7.89 13.94 1.17
C ASN A 84 7.00 14.97 0.44
N ASN A 85 5.85 15.30 1.01
CA ASN A 85 4.82 16.09 0.31
C ASN A 85 5.05 17.61 0.31
N LEU A 86 6.23 18.08 0.73
CA LEU A 86 6.62 19.50 0.65
C LEU A 86 7.82 19.79 -0.27
N GLY A 87 8.18 18.84 -1.10
CA GLY A 87 9.30 19.04 -2.04
C GLY A 87 10.67 18.90 -1.40
N LEU A 88 11.66 19.18 -2.19
CA LEU A 88 13.05 19.40 -1.82
C LEU A 88 13.50 20.66 -2.55
N LEU A 89 14.51 21.37 -2.03
CA LEU A 89 15.09 22.50 -2.75
C LEU A 89 15.75 22.01 -4.07
N PRO A 90 15.22 22.39 -5.27
CA PRO A 90 15.66 21.80 -6.54
C PRO A 90 17.15 21.97 -6.81
N ASP A 91 17.69 23.16 -6.54
CA ASP A 91 19.10 23.49 -6.75
C ASP A 91 20.05 22.74 -5.80
N ARG A 92 19.51 22.15 -4.74
CA ARG A 92 20.25 21.36 -3.77
C ARG A 92 20.10 19.86 -4.01
N PHE A 93 19.02 19.43 -4.66
CA PHE A 93 18.74 18.01 -4.92
C PHE A 93 19.25 17.55 -6.29
N PHE A 94 18.95 18.28 -7.37
CA PHE A 94 19.31 17.83 -8.72
C PHE A 94 20.80 18.01 -9.04
N PRO A 95 21.47 16.95 -9.54
CA PRO A 95 22.80 17.07 -10.13
C PRO A 95 22.80 18.00 -11.35
N LYS A 96 23.92 18.64 -11.60
CA LYS A 96 24.11 19.49 -12.80
C LYS A 96 24.30 18.66 -14.07
N ASN A 97 25.00 17.53 -13.96
CA ASN A 97 25.38 16.65 -15.06
C ASN A 97 24.55 15.37 -15.03
N SER A 98 24.30 14.76 -16.17
CA SER A 98 23.62 13.47 -16.32
C SER A 98 24.60 12.30 -16.49
N GLY A 99 24.07 11.07 -16.49
CA GLY A 99 24.84 9.86 -16.72
C GLY A 99 25.48 9.29 -15.47
N ARG A 100 26.52 8.47 -15.64
CA ARG A 100 27.21 7.80 -14.53
C ARG A 100 28.22 8.69 -13.82
N ASP A 101 28.81 9.65 -14.54
CA ASP A 101 29.88 10.52 -14.04
C ASP A 101 29.33 11.86 -13.49
N TYR A 102 28.04 11.87 -13.08
CA TYR A 102 27.42 13.04 -12.49
C TYR A 102 28.08 13.44 -11.16
N GLU A 103 28.16 14.74 -10.91
CA GLU A 103 28.58 15.28 -9.62
C GLU A 103 27.44 15.19 -8.61
N LEU A 104 27.75 14.72 -7.38
CA LEU A 104 26.76 14.68 -6.32
C LEU A 104 26.34 16.10 -5.93
N SER A 105 25.05 16.36 -5.96
CA SER A 105 24.46 17.59 -5.44
C SER A 105 24.62 17.68 -3.90
N PRO A 106 24.41 18.86 -3.29
CA PRO A 106 24.53 18.99 -1.84
C PRO A 106 23.72 17.99 -1.01
N TYR A 107 22.51 17.63 -1.45
CA TYR A 107 21.68 16.64 -0.75
C TYR A 107 22.13 15.21 -1.03
N LEU A 108 22.50 14.90 -2.25
CA LEU A 108 22.99 13.56 -2.63
C LEU A 108 24.36 13.25 -2.01
N ASN A 109 25.13 14.26 -1.60
CA ASN A 109 26.39 14.05 -0.90
C ASN A 109 26.19 13.39 0.48
N GLU A 110 25.02 13.54 1.10
CA GLU A 110 24.66 12.78 2.32
C GLU A 110 24.54 11.26 2.04
N LEU A 111 24.35 10.88 0.76
CA LEU A 111 24.23 9.49 0.29
C LEU A 111 25.47 8.98 -0.44
N LYS A 112 26.61 9.71 -0.40
CA LYS A 112 27.81 9.42 -1.21
C LYS A 112 28.33 7.97 -1.11
N SER A 113 28.23 7.37 0.08
CA SER A 113 28.68 6.00 0.33
C SER A 113 27.80 4.94 -0.37
N TYR A 114 26.67 5.32 -0.92
CA TYR A 114 25.69 4.46 -1.58
C TYR A 114 25.46 4.86 -3.03
N ARG A 115 26.37 5.64 -3.63
CA ARG A 115 26.24 6.18 -4.99
C ARG A 115 25.88 5.11 -6.01
N ASP A 116 26.45 3.93 -5.89
CA ASP A 116 26.24 2.82 -6.81
C ASP A 116 24.94 2.02 -6.52
N ASP A 117 24.26 2.32 -5.43
CA ASP A 117 23.04 1.66 -5.01
C ASP A 117 21.77 2.44 -5.39
N PHE A 118 21.89 3.67 -5.96
CA PHE A 118 20.72 4.47 -6.34
C PHE A 118 20.87 5.17 -7.69
N THR A 119 19.74 5.59 -8.24
CA THR A 119 19.58 6.40 -9.44
C THR A 119 18.72 7.61 -9.11
N VAL A 120 19.13 8.80 -9.58
CA VAL A 120 18.35 10.04 -9.49
C VAL A 120 17.64 10.28 -10.81
N LEU A 121 16.39 10.73 -10.75
CA LEU A 121 15.59 11.11 -11.90
C LEU A 121 15.33 12.62 -11.86
N SER A 122 15.48 13.30 -13.00
CA SER A 122 15.03 14.68 -13.22
C SER A 122 14.25 14.79 -14.53
N GLY A 123 13.43 15.83 -14.67
CA GLY A 123 12.56 15.97 -15.83
C GLY A 123 11.45 14.93 -15.90
N VAL A 124 10.97 14.47 -14.75
CA VAL A 124 9.85 13.51 -14.64
C VAL A 124 8.64 14.14 -13.96
N SER A 125 7.44 13.77 -14.38
CA SER A 125 6.17 14.16 -13.73
C SER A 125 5.05 13.20 -14.05
N HIS A 126 3.93 13.32 -13.35
CA HIS A 126 2.70 12.64 -13.72
C HIS A 126 1.93 13.46 -14.75
N PRO A 127 1.64 12.91 -15.95
CA PRO A 127 0.84 13.60 -16.95
C PRO A 127 -0.53 14.00 -16.41
N GLY A 128 -0.89 15.29 -16.57
CA GLY A 128 -2.18 15.83 -16.15
C GLY A 128 -2.34 16.04 -14.63
N VAL A 129 -1.31 15.78 -13.81
CA VAL A 129 -1.35 16.08 -12.38
C VAL A 129 -0.91 17.51 -12.14
N ASP A 130 -1.84 18.30 -11.63
CA ASP A 130 -1.69 19.69 -11.23
C ASP A 130 -2.09 19.87 -9.75
N GLY A 131 -2.49 21.06 -9.37
CA GLY A 131 -3.33 21.26 -8.20
C GLY A 131 -2.64 21.39 -6.87
N SER A 132 -1.39 21.90 -6.85
CA SER A 132 -0.82 22.32 -5.58
C SER A 132 -0.67 21.16 -4.57
N HIS A 133 -0.94 21.42 -3.28
CA HIS A 133 -0.82 20.44 -2.19
C HIS A 133 -1.74 19.22 -2.34
N SER A 134 -2.79 19.29 -3.17
CA SER A 134 -3.64 18.13 -3.48
C SER A 134 -2.93 17.09 -4.37
N SER A 135 -1.80 17.42 -5.00
CA SER A 135 -1.09 16.51 -5.89
C SER A 135 -0.49 15.28 -5.17
N ASP A 136 -0.35 15.33 -3.85
CA ASP A 136 0.14 14.19 -3.06
C ASP A 136 -0.78 12.95 -3.14
N VAL A 137 -2.09 13.14 -3.30
CA VAL A 137 -3.04 12.03 -3.47
C VAL A 137 -2.86 11.28 -4.79
N SER A 138 -2.22 11.93 -5.78
CA SER A 138 -1.91 11.36 -7.09
C SER A 138 -0.49 10.82 -7.21
N PHE A 139 0.32 10.91 -6.15
CA PHE A 139 1.74 10.52 -6.21
C PHE A 139 1.95 9.05 -6.59
N LEU A 140 1.10 8.13 -6.12
CA LEU A 140 1.17 6.71 -6.45
C LEU A 140 0.02 6.22 -7.33
N THR A 141 -0.97 7.07 -7.63
CA THR A 141 -2.11 6.71 -8.49
C THR A 141 -2.00 7.29 -9.89
N CYS A 142 -1.26 8.38 -10.06
CA CYS A 142 -1.14 9.15 -11.30
C CYS A 142 -2.48 9.73 -11.79
N ALA A 143 -3.52 9.77 -10.95
CA ALA A 143 -4.82 10.29 -11.33
C ALA A 143 -4.74 11.80 -11.62
N PRO A 144 -5.21 12.27 -12.78
CA PRO A 144 -5.06 13.66 -13.19
C PRO A 144 -6.00 14.59 -12.41
N HIS A 145 -5.65 15.89 -12.34
CA HIS A 145 -6.44 16.99 -11.78
C HIS A 145 -6.94 16.78 -10.34
N PRO A 146 -6.05 16.44 -9.36
CA PRO A 146 -6.46 16.14 -7.99
C PRO A 146 -7.10 17.32 -7.23
N GLY A 147 -6.93 18.55 -7.70
CA GLY A 147 -7.60 19.74 -7.15
C GLY A 147 -8.93 20.10 -7.82
N GLY A 148 -9.33 19.38 -8.86
CA GLY A 148 -10.52 19.68 -9.66
C GLY A 148 -11.84 19.27 -8.99
N GLY A 149 -12.92 20.04 -9.25
CA GLY A 149 -14.25 19.61 -8.88
C GLY A 149 -14.63 18.32 -9.63
N GLY A 150 -15.02 17.29 -8.88
CA GLY A 150 -15.33 15.98 -9.44
C GLY A 150 -14.13 15.02 -9.57
N PHE A 151 -12.96 15.36 -9.00
CA PHE A 151 -11.82 14.46 -8.95
C PHE A 151 -12.21 13.09 -8.36
N ARG A 152 -11.77 12.05 -9.05
CA ARG A 152 -11.87 10.66 -8.59
C ARG A 152 -10.50 10.04 -8.66
N ASN A 153 -10.04 9.53 -7.54
CA ASN A 153 -8.77 8.81 -7.51
C ASN A 153 -8.93 7.41 -8.10
N SER A 154 -7.79 6.79 -8.41
CA SER A 154 -7.68 5.44 -8.95
C SER A 154 -6.81 4.59 -8.05
N ILE A 155 -6.60 3.33 -8.41
CA ILE A 155 -5.72 2.42 -7.67
C ILE A 155 -4.29 2.96 -7.62
N SER A 156 -3.67 2.92 -6.43
CA SER A 156 -2.24 3.22 -6.27
C SER A 156 -1.37 2.00 -6.64
N VAL A 157 -0.14 2.25 -7.07
CA VAL A 157 0.77 1.19 -7.53
C VAL A 157 1.04 0.13 -6.47
N ASP A 158 1.13 0.51 -5.19
CA ASP A 158 1.29 -0.44 -4.07
C ASP A 158 0.08 -1.36 -3.91
N GLN A 159 -1.14 -0.83 -4.09
CA GLN A 159 -2.36 -1.64 -4.04
C GLN A 159 -2.53 -2.51 -5.29
N PHE A 160 -2.10 -2.02 -6.45
CA PHE A 160 -2.06 -2.84 -7.66
C PHE A 160 -1.10 -4.02 -7.51
N ILE A 161 0.08 -3.81 -6.91
CA ILE A 161 1.03 -4.88 -6.56
C ILE A 161 0.43 -5.81 -5.51
N ALA A 162 -0.16 -5.26 -4.44
CA ALA A 162 -0.78 -6.03 -3.37
C ALA A 162 -1.93 -6.91 -3.86
N ALA A 163 -2.70 -6.48 -4.84
CA ALA A 163 -3.74 -7.29 -5.47
C ALA A 163 -3.18 -8.55 -6.16
N LYS A 164 -1.93 -8.51 -6.65
CA LYS A 164 -1.29 -9.63 -7.35
C LYS A 164 -0.54 -10.56 -6.39
N ILE A 165 0.20 -10.03 -5.43
CA ILE A 165 1.11 -10.82 -4.57
C ILE A 165 0.83 -10.69 -3.07
N GLY A 166 -0.14 -9.89 -2.66
CA GLY A 166 -0.42 -9.65 -1.24
C GLY A 166 -0.91 -10.88 -0.46
N HIS A 167 -1.43 -11.90 -1.16
CA HIS A 167 -1.80 -13.18 -0.57
C HIS A 167 -0.60 -14.01 -0.07
N LEU A 168 0.61 -13.69 -0.52
CA LEU A 168 1.84 -14.39 -0.15
C LEU A 168 2.33 -14.01 1.26
N THR A 169 1.82 -12.92 1.83
CA THR A 169 2.27 -12.36 3.11
C THR A 169 1.09 -12.06 4.04
N ARG A 170 1.38 -11.93 5.35
CA ARG A 170 0.37 -11.64 6.36
C ARG A 170 -0.37 -10.32 6.09
N PHE A 171 0.37 -9.30 5.66
CA PHE A 171 -0.19 -8.00 5.30
C PHE A 171 0.01 -7.78 3.80
N PRO A 172 -1.05 -7.70 3.00
CA PRO A 172 -0.95 -7.42 1.57
C PRO A 172 -0.14 -6.15 1.27
N SER A 173 -0.26 -5.14 2.12
CA SER A 173 0.51 -3.90 2.15
C SER A 173 0.52 -3.30 3.55
N LEU A 174 1.50 -2.44 3.84
CA LEU A 174 1.51 -1.57 5.01
C LEU A 174 1.55 -0.11 4.54
N THR A 175 0.59 0.67 5.02
CA THR A 175 0.47 2.09 4.73
C THR A 175 0.87 2.86 5.98
N LEU A 176 1.99 3.58 5.91
CA LEU A 176 2.60 4.28 7.02
C LEU A 176 2.54 5.79 6.81
N GLY A 177 2.59 6.54 7.90
CA GLY A 177 2.61 8.00 7.88
C GLY A 177 3.50 8.60 8.95
N VAL A 178 3.99 9.81 8.72
CA VAL A 178 4.61 10.68 9.72
C VAL A 178 3.83 11.98 9.74
N ASN A 179 3.24 12.31 10.88
CA ASN A 179 2.36 13.45 11.07
C ASN A 179 1.13 13.52 10.13
N ALA A 180 0.87 12.49 9.35
CA ALA A 180 -0.25 12.45 8.43
C ALA A 180 -1.59 12.52 9.17
N SER A 181 -2.54 13.25 8.59
CA SER A 181 -3.89 13.34 9.17
C SER A 181 -4.62 12.01 9.03
N VAL A 182 -4.91 11.37 10.16
CA VAL A 182 -5.56 10.05 10.22
C VAL A 182 -6.85 10.05 9.41
N GLY A 183 -6.97 9.09 8.47
CA GLY A 183 -8.15 8.92 7.62
C GLY A 183 -8.36 10.01 6.56
N ARG A 184 -7.45 10.98 6.44
CA ARG A 184 -7.56 12.08 5.46
C ARG A 184 -6.43 12.16 4.46
N ARG A 185 -5.24 11.64 4.81
CA ARG A 185 -4.06 11.63 3.97
C ARG A 185 -3.38 10.28 3.96
N SER A 186 -3.03 9.80 2.79
CA SER A 186 -2.31 8.57 2.55
C SER A 186 -1.86 8.52 1.09
N LEU A 187 -0.87 7.69 0.80
CA LEU A 187 -0.43 7.40 -0.57
C LEU A 187 -1.20 6.22 -1.19
N SER A 188 -1.89 5.43 -0.37
CA SER A 188 -2.51 4.17 -0.81
C SER A 188 -4.00 4.32 -1.05
N TRP A 189 -4.45 3.88 -2.22
CA TRP A 189 -5.82 3.99 -2.68
C TRP A 189 -6.28 2.69 -3.34
N THR A 190 -7.52 2.29 -3.08
CA THR A 190 -8.13 1.11 -3.69
C THR A 190 -8.44 1.34 -5.17
N ASP A 191 -8.79 0.28 -5.89
CA ASP A 191 -9.25 0.35 -7.30
C ASP A 191 -10.53 1.20 -7.44
N ALA A 192 -11.37 1.20 -6.42
CA ALA A 192 -12.55 2.07 -6.36
C ALA A 192 -12.23 3.55 -6.01
N GLY A 193 -10.97 3.93 -5.87
CA GLY A 193 -10.57 5.30 -5.49
C GLY A 193 -10.85 5.64 -4.03
N VAL A 194 -10.89 4.64 -3.14
CA VAL A 194 -11.08 4.85 -1.70
C VAL A 194 -9.73 4.91 -0.99
N LEU A 195 -9.54 5.92 -0.14
CA LEU A 195 -8.33 6.11 0.65
C LEU A 195 -8.14 4.94 1.63
N ILE A 196 -6.93 4.40 1.70
CA ILE A 196 -6.50 3.46 2.74
C ILE A 196 -5.76 4.26 3.81
N PRO A 197 -6.28 4.32 5.05
CA PRO A 197 -5.66 5.10 6.11
C PRO A 197 -4.24 4.63 6.43
N CYS A 198 -3.33 5.57 6.69
CA CYS A 198 -1.98 5.26 7.15
C CYS A 198 -1.90 5.15 8.67
N GLU A 199 -0.96 4.34 9.16
CA GLU A 199 -0.61 4.24 10.57
C GLU A 199 0.55 5.19 10.89
N ASN A 200 0.37 6.07 11.88
CA ASN A 200 1.36 7.07 12.29
C ASN A 200 2.16 6.68 13.54
N ARG A 201 1.89 5.52 14.14
CA ARG A 201 2.50 5.06 15.39
C ARG A 201 3.34 3.82 15.15
N ALA A 202 4.64 3.94 15.34
CA ALA A 202 5.59 2.83 15.18
C ALA A 202 5.28 1.68 16.15
N SER A 203 4.85 2.00 17.39
CA SER A 203 4.42 1.00 18.37
C SER A 203 3.20 0.19 17.89
N SER A 204 2.25 0.82 17.19
CA SER A 204 1.08 0.14 16.61
C SER A 204 1.49 -0.79 15.48
N VAL A 205 2.39 -0.34 14.59
CA VAL A 205 2.96 -1.19 13.53
C VAL A 205 3.66 -2.39 14.13
N TYR A 206 4.52 -2.16 15.15
CA TYR A 206 5.23 -3.24 15.84
C TYR A 206 4.28 -4.28 16.46
N ARG A 207 3.22 -3.84 17.15
CA ARG A 207 2.20 -4.77 17.70
C ARG A 207 1.56 -5.61 16.62
N ARG A 208 1.19 -5.00 15.50
CA ARG A 208 0.61 -5.72 14.36
C ARG A 208 1.56 -6.76 13.79
N LEU A 209 2.86 -6.45 13.67
CA LEU A 209 3.86 -7.33 13.08
C LEU A 209 4.21 -8.52 14.00
N PHE A 210 4.35 -8.28 15.32
CA PHE A 210 5.08 -9.19 16.21
C PHE A 210 4.28 -9.71 17.40
N LEU A 211 3.30 -8.96 17.93
CA LEU A 211 2.58 -9.42 19.12
C LEU A 211 1.42 -10.34 18.74
N GLN A 212 1.54 -11.59 19.15
CA GLN A 212 0.46 -12.57 19.05
C GLN A 212 -0.56 -12.30 20.15
N GLY A 213 -1.86 -12.31 19.81
CA GLY A 213 -2.93 -12.27 20.79
C GLY A 213 -3.06 -13.60 21.55
N SER A 214 -3.83 -13.61 22.65
CA SER A 214 -4.27 -14.86 23.27
C SER A 214 -5.16 -15.67 22.31
N GLU A 215 -5.33 -16.97 22.58
CA GLU A 215 -6.20 -17.83 21.75
C GLU A 215 -7.62 -17.26 21.64
N GLU A 216 -8.15 -16.72 22.75
CA GLU A 216 -9.48 -16.09 22.77
C GLU A 216 -9.53 -14.80 21.93
N GLU A 217 -8.44 -14.02 21.91
CA GLU A 217 -8.34 -12.83 21.06
C GLU A 217 -8.26 -13.21 19.59
N ILE A 218 -7.50 -14.23 19.25
CA ILE A 218 -7.41 -14.79 17.90
C ILE A 218 -8.80 -15.27 17.44
N GLU A 219 -9.50 -16.06 18.26
CA GLU A 219 -10.83 -16.55 17.93
C GLU A 219 -11.86 -15.42 17.81
N ARG A 220 -11.79 -14.39 18.64
CA ARG A 220 -12.63 -13.19 18.49
C ARG A 220 -12.35 -12.47 17.17
N GLN A 221 -11.09 -12.33 16.80
CA GLN A 221 -10.69 -11.69 15.55
C GLN A 221 -11.14 -12.50 14.33
N VAL A 222 -10.98 -13.81 14.36
CA VAL A 222 -11.46 -14.72 13.30
C VAL A 222 -12.99 -14.59 13.13
N ARG A 223 -13.75 -14.62 14.23
CA ARG A 223 -15.21 -14.40 14.17
C ARG A 223 -15.60 -13.04 13.62
N LYS A 224 -14.86 -11.98 14.00
CA LYS A 224 -15.08 -10.63 13.47
C LYS A 224 -14.83 -10.55 11.96
N LEU A 225 -13.78 -11.20 11.48
CA LEU A 225 -13.47 -11.27 10.04
C LEU A 225 -14.54 -12.06 9.28
N GLN A 226 -15.01 -13.18 9.82
CA GLN A 226 -16.09 -13.98 9.23
C GLN A 226 -17.41 -13.19 9.16
N LEU A 227 -17.73 -12.44 10.20
CA LEU A 227 -18.91 -11.56 10.19
C LEU A 227 -18.79 -10.49 9.13
N GLY A 228 -17.61 -9.88 9.00
CA GLY A 228 -17.30 -8.91 7.95
C GLY A 228 -17.47 -9.49 6.55
N GLU A 229 -16.98 -10.70 6.30
CA GLU A 229 -17.17 -11.42 5.01
C GLU A 229 -18.67 -11.61 4.71
N SER A 230 -19.47 -12.10 5.68
CA SER A 230 -20.91 -12.30 5.52
C SER A 230 -21.67 -10.99 5.22
N ILE A 231 -21.28 -9.88 5.84
CA ILE A 231 -21.85 -8.56 5.55
C ILE A 231 -21.50 -8.13 4.11
N MET A 232 -20.25 -8.33 3.68
CA MET A 232 -19.83 -7.97 2.33
C MET A 232 -20.56 -8.79 1.25
N ASP A 233 -20.76 -10.09 1.49
CA ASP A 233 -21.56 -10.96 0.62
C ASP A 233 -23.00 -10.45 0.45
N THR A 234 -23.63 -10.07 1.56
CA THR A 234 -25.00 -9.53 1.56
C THR A 234 -25.06 -8.22 0.74
N LEU A 235 -24.13 -7.31 0.99
CA LEU A 235 -24.04 -6.03 0.26
C LEU A 235 -23.80 -6.24 -1.25
N ALA A 236 -22.97 -7.21 -1.62
CA ALA A 236 -22.73 -7.54 -3.02
C ALA A 236 -23.98 -8.09 -3.73
N GLN A 237 -24.79 -8.89 -3.03
CA GLN A 237 -26.06 -9.42 -3.57
C GLN A 237 -27.10 -8.30 -3.73
N GLU A 238 -27.29 -7.45 -2.73
CA GLU A 238 -28.21 -6.32 -2.77
C GLU A 238 -27.84 -5.32 -3.88
N SER A 239 -26.54 -5.03 -4.06
CA SER A 239 -26.05 -4.16 -5.12
C SER A 239 -26.40 -4.70 -6.51
N LYS A 240 -26.26 -6.01 -6.75
CA LYS A 240 -26.66 -6.64 -8.02
C LYS A 240 -28.15 -6.50 -8.31
N ALA A 241 -29.00 -6.62 -7.30
CA ALA A 241 -30.45 -6.47 -7.45
C ALA A 241 -30.82 -5.02 -7.82
N LEU A 242 -30.11 -4.05 -7.24
CA LEU A 242 -30.34 -2.63 -7.46
C LEU A 242 -29.90 -2.17 -8.87
N THR A 243 -28.83 -2.72 -9.43
CA THR A 243 -28.25 -2.34 -10.73
C THR A 243 -29.29 -2.33 -11.87
N ARG A 244 -30.27 -3.24 -11.82
CA ARG A 244 -31.28 -3.38 -12.88
C ARG A 244 -32.27 -2.20 -12.97
N ARG A 245 -32.33 -1.36 -11.93
CA ARG A 245 -33.32 -0.27 -11.78
C ARG A 245 -32.71 1.12 -11.88
N LEU A 246 -31.39 1.24 -12.10
CA LEU A 246 -30.68 2.51 -12.02
C LEU A 246 -30.43 3.13 -13.41
N SER A 247 -30.28 4.46 -13.43
CA SER A 247 -29.74 5.22 -14.56
C SER A 247 -28.29 4.84 -14.86
N ALA A 248 -27.76 5.19 -16.05
CA ALA A 248 -26.36 4.92 -16.40
C ALA A 248 -25.38 5.54 -15.41
N ALA A 249 -25.58 6.80 -15.01
CA ALA A 249 -24.71 7.49 -14.04
C ALA A 249 -24.74 6.85 -12.64
N ASP A 250 -25.91 6.35 -12.22
CA ASP A 250 -26.03 5.68 -10.93
C ASP A 250 -25.48 4.25 -10.97
N ARG A 251 -25.51 3.58 -12.13
CA ARG A 251 -24.83 2.29 -12.33
C ARG A 251 -23.33 2.42 -12.15
N ASP A 252 -22.71 3.46 -12.69
CA ASP A 252 -21.27 3.70 -12.51
C ASP A 252 -20.90 3.90 -11.04
N ARG A 253 -21.72 4.63 -10.28
CA ARG A 253 -21.54 4.80 -8.82
C ARG A 253 -21.71 3.49 -8.06
N LEU A 254 -22.72 2.71 -8.43
CA LEU A 254 -22.97 1.42 -7.81
C LEU A 254 -21.87 0.41 -8.15
N ASP A 255 -21.31 0.44 -9.36
CA ASP A 255 -20.20 -0.43 -9.75
C ASP A 255 -18.93 -0.10 -8.94
N GLN A 256 -18.62 1.18 -8.73
CA GLN A 256 -17.55 1.61 -7.83
C GLN A 256 -17.76 1.10 -6.39
N TYR A 257 -18.98 1.23 -5.86
CA TYR A 257 -19.33 0.70 -4.55
C TYR A 257 -19.17 -0.83 -4.49
N THR A 258 -19.66 -1.54 -5.49
CA THR A 258 -19.56 -3.01 -5.57
C THR A 258 -18.11 -3.46 -5.68
N THR A 259 -17.28 -2.74 -6.41
CA THR A 259 -15.84 -2.98 -6.51
C THR A 259 -15.16 -2.79 -5.15
N ALA A 260 -15.48 -1.70 -4.43
CA ALA A 260 -14.98 -1.47 -3.08
C ALA A 260 -15.38 -2.58 -2.09
N VAL A 261 -16.62 -3.07 -2.17
CA VAL A 261 -17.12 -4.19 -1.37
C VAL A 261 -16.33 -5.47 -1.64
N ARG A 262 -16.13 -5.84 -2.91
CA ARG A 262 -15.36 -7.03 -3.31
C ARG A 262 -13.89 -6.95 -2.89
N GLU A 263 -13.29 -5.76 -2.91
CA GLU A 263 -11.93 -5.58 -2.43
C GLU A 263 -11.83 -5.72 -0.92
N ALA A 264 -12.80 -5.16 -0.18
CA ALA A 264 -12.88 -5.32 1.28
C ALA A 264 -13.03 -6.79 1.65
N GLU A 265 -13.92 -7.53 0.99
CA GLU A 265 -14.11 -8.97 1.17
C GLU A 265 -12.81 -9.75 0.95
N ARG A 266 -12.13 -9.55 -0.17
CA ARG A 266 -10.84 -10.21 -0.46
C ARG A 266 -9.80 -9.95 0.64
N ARG A 267 -9.73 -8.73 1.18
CA ARG A 267 -8.83 -8.39 2.29
C ARG A 267 -9.19 -9.12 3.58
N LEU A 268 -10.48 -9.25 3.89
CA LEU A 268 -10.95 -9.99 5.07
C LEU A 268 -10.59 -11.49 4.97
N VAL A 269 -10.83 -12.11 3.81
CA VAL A 269 -10.48 -13.52 3.54
C VAL A 269 -8.97 -13.75 3.70
N MET A 270 -8.15 -12.87 3.10
CA MET A 270 -6.68 -12.95 3.24
C MET A 270 -6.24 -12.77 4.70
N ALA A 271 -6.78 -11.79 5.41
CA ALA A 271 -6.45 -11.56 6.82
C ALA A 271 -6.80 -12.78 7.68
N ARG A 272 -7.99 -13.37 7.49
CA ARG A 272 -8.41 -14.58 8.21
C ARG A 272 -7.48 -15.78 8.00
N ALA A 273 -6.99 -15.98 6.79
CA ALA A 273 -6.06 -17.07 6.47
C ALA A 273 -4.73 -16.98 7.24
N TRP A 274 -4.33 -15.77 7.67
CA TRP A 274 -3.11 -15.51 8.40
C TRP A 274 -3.29 -15.41 9.92
N GLU A 275 -4.52 -15.22 10.44
CA GLU A 275 -4.74 -14.91 11.86
C GLU A 275 -4.24 -16.02 12.80
N ARG A 276 -4.43 -17.28 12.41
CA ARG A 276 -3.98 -18.44 13.18
C ARG A 276 -2.53 -18.82 12.98
N LYS A 277 -1.83 -18.22 12.01
CA LYS A 277 -0.40 -18.47 11.82
C LYS A 277 0.40 -17.70 12.87
N PRO A 278 1.47 -18.27 13.45
CA PRO A 278 2.31 -17.55 14.40
C PRO A 278 2.93 -16.31 13.75
N LYS A 279 3.05 -15.25 14.52
CA LYS A 279 3.80 -14.06 14.11
C LYS A 279 5.30 -14.30 14.28
N PRO A 280 6.15 -13.64 13.49
CA PRO A 280 7.60 -13.78 13.64
C PRO A 280 8.07 -13.26 15.00
N THR A 281 9.16 -13.83 15.51
CA THR A 281 9.83 -13.32 16.72
C THR A 281 10.39 -11.92 16.45
N PRO A 282 10.12 -10.95 17.32
CA PRO A 282 10.62 -9.60 17.13
C PRO A 282 12.15 -9.54 17.30
N PRO A 283 12.90 -8.94 16.35
CA PRO A 283 14.34 -8.82 16.44
C PRO A 283 14.81 -7.68 17.35
N MET A 284 13.89 -6.88 17.87
CA MET A 284 14.15 -5.77 18.80
C MET A 284 12.95 -5.52 19.70
N GLY A 285 13.14 -4.75 20.78
CA GLY A 285 12.06 -4.33 21.64
C GLY A 285 11.07 -3.38 20.95
N MET A 286 9.86 -3.28 21.53
CA MET A 286 8.83 -2.37 21.03
C MET A 286 9.29 -0.91 21.12
N PRO A 287 9.21 -0.13 20.04
CA PRO A 287 9.60 1.27 20.05
C PRO A 287 8.63 2.12 20.88
N SER A 288 9.15 3.20 21.46
CA SER A 288 8.34 4.25 22.07
C SER A 288 8.05 5.34 21.06
N ASP A 289 6.77 5.63 20.84
CA ASP A 289 6.37 6.71 19.94
C ASP A 289 6.67 8.08 20.57
N PRO A 290 7.24 9.03 19.80
CA PRO A 290 7.36 10.40 20.25
C PRO A 290 5.98 11.00 20.56
N SER A 291 5.89 11.71 21.69
CA SER A 291 4.64 12.36 22.11
C SER A 291 4.33 13.64 21.35
N ASN A 292 5.34 14.25 20.73
CA ASN A 292 5.21 15.55 20.06
C ASN A 292 5.48 15.44 18.56
N ARG A 293 4.61 16.07 17.77
CA ARG A 293 4.72 16.12 16.30
C ARG A 293 5.97 16.82 15.79
N ASN A 294 6.64 17.64 16.61
CA ASN A 294 7.93 18.24 16.24
C ASN A 294 9.09 17.22 16.14
N ALA A 295 8.92 16.02 16.69
CA ALA A 295 9.86 14.90 16.57
C ALA A 295 9.73 14.15 15.22
N PHE A 296 9.44 14.88 14.15
CA PHE A 296 9.22 14.37 12.79
C PHE A 296 10.34 13.44 12.30
N MET A 297 11.61 13.85 12.49
CA MET A 297 12.78 13.05 12.07
C MET A 297 12.92 11.76 12.87
N GLN A 298 12.65 11.82 14.18
CA GLN A 298 12.64 10.62 15.04
C GLN A 298 11.53 9.65 14.61
N MET A 299 10.31 10.14 14.33
CA MET A 299 9.22 9.30 13.85
C MET A 299 9.54 8.72 12.47
N THR A 300 10.13 9.49 11.56
CA THR A 300 10.59 9.00 10.25
C THR A 300 11.57 7.83 10.42
N ARG A 301 12.57 7.97 11.28
CA ARG A 301 13.54 6.89 11.59
C ARG A 301 12.83 5.64 12.11
N LEU A 302 11.87 5.79 13.03
CA LEU A 302 11.09 4.66 13.55
C LEU A 302 10.25 3.98 12.47
N MET A 303 9.61 4.75 11.57
CA MET A 303 8.85 4.18 10.45
C MET A 303 9.74 3.46 9.44
N TYR A 304 10.94 3.95 9.17
CA TYR A 304 11.93 3.24 8.36
C TYR A 304 12.34 1.91 8.99
N GLN A 305 12.56 1.89 10.31
CA GLN A 305 12.83 0.65 11.05
C GLN A 305 11.66 -0.33 10.95
N MET A 306 10.42 0.13 11.10
CA MET A 306 9.24 -0.74 10.96
C MET A 306 9.11 -1.31 9.54
N ALA A 307 9.36 -0.51 8.50
CA ALA A 307 9.37 -0.98 7.12
C ALA A 307 10.46 -2.05 6.89
N ARG A 308 11.69 -1.80 7.36
CA ARG A 308 12.79 -2.78 7.30
C ARG A 308 12.42 -4.09 8.00
N LEU A 309 11.90 -4.03 9.23
CA LEU A 309 11.50 -5.21 9.98
C LEU A 309 10.37 -6.00 9.31
N ALA A 310 9.40 -5.30 8.74
CA ALA A 310 8.32 -5.93 8.00
C ALA A 310 8.83 -6.68 6.75
N PHE A 311 9.83 -6.14 6.07
CA PHE A 311 10.49 -6.80 4.93
C PHE A 311 11.41 -7.95 5.36
N GLN A 312 12.21 -7.76 6.39
CA GLN A 312 13.12 -8.78 6.92
C GLN A 312 12.38 -10.04 7.36
N THR A 313 11.16 -9.90 7.86
CA THR A 313 10.31 -11.02 8.29
C THR A 313 9.32 -11.48 7.22
N ASP A 314 9.40 -10.97 6.01
CA ASP A 314 8.44 -11.17 4.91
C ASP A 314 6.97 -11.04 5.35
N SER A 315 6.72 -10.15 6.32
CA SER A 315 5.37 -9.85 6.81
C SER A 315 4.54 -9.09 5.79
N THR A 316 5.18 -8.32 4.92
CA THR A 316 4.62 -7.68 3.72
C THR A 316 5.71 -7.50 2.66
N ARG A 317 5.30 -7.27 1.40
CA ARG A 317 6.20 -6.93 0.29
C ARG A 317 5.95 -5.54 -0.29
N CYS A 318 4.94 -4.84 0.22
CA CYS A 318 4.58 -3.49 -0.20
C CYS A 318 4.44 -2.58 1.02
N VAL A 319 5.24 -1.51 1.05
CA VAL A 319 5.13 -0.47 2.08
C VAL A 319 5.07 0.90 1.42
N THR A 320 4.17 1.76 1.89
CA THR A 320 4.14 3.18 1.54
C THR A 320 4.37 4.01 2.79
N LEU A 321 5.04 5.15 2.65
CA LEU A 321 5.25 6.10 3.73
C LEU A 321 5.00 7.52 3.26
N LEU A 322 3.97 8.15 3.79
CA LEU A 322 3.72 9.58 3.62
C LEU A 322 4.41 10.37 4.73
N MET A 323 5.35 11.21 4.38
CA MET A 323 5.98 12.19 5.25
C MET A 323 5.20 13.51 5.12
N ASP A 324 4.17 13.70 5.97
CA ASP A 324 3.26 14.85 5.85
C ASP A 324 3.80 16.09 6.57
N GLY A 325 4.42 16.96 5.80
CA GLY A 325 4.91 18.26 6.25
C GLY A 325 3.83 19.33 6.38
N ASN A 326 2.70 19.22 5.66
CA ASN A 326 1.69 20.28 5.54
C ASN A 326 1.17 20.79 6.89
N ASN A 327 0.92 19.89 7.83
CA ASN A 327 0.43 20.22 9.17
C ASN A 327 1.50 20.03 10.24
N SER A 328 2.78 19.94 9.86
CA SER A 328 3.86 19.74 10.80
C SER A 328 4.27 21.08 11.43
N PRO A 329 4.45 21.13 12.77
CA PRO A 329 4.98 22.30 13.46
C PRO A 329 6.44 22.54 13.06
N ALA A 330 7.10 23.49 13.72
CA ALA A 330 8.56 23.62 13.68
C ALA A 330 9.20 22.30 14.14
N ILE A 331 9.82 21.57 13.20
CA ILE A 331 10.35 20.23 13.47
C ILE A 331 11.76 20.29 14.05
N LYS A 332 12.11 19.32 14.89
CA LYS A 332 13.44 19.26 15.51
C LYS A 332 14.45 18.65 14.56
N VAL A 333 15.52 19.39 14.29
CA VAL A 333 16.72 18.91 13.60
C VAL A 333 17.92 19.16 14.50
N ALA A 334 18.77 18.15 14.68
CA ALA A 334 19.94 18.26 15.54
C ALA A 334 20.90 19.35 15.04
N GLY A 335 21.40 20.18 15.95
CA GLY A 335 22.35 21.25 15.62
C GLY A 335 21.76 22.47 14.89
N THR A 336 20.43 22.49 14.63
CA THR A 336 19.78 23.61 13.93
C THR A 336 18.53 24.05 14.69
N LYS A 337 18.36 25.34 14.87
CA LYS A 337 17.15 25.94 15.44
C LYS A 337 16.14 26.16 14.33
N ILE A 338 15.09 25.33 14.29
CA ILE A 338 13.94 25.51 13.43
C ILE A 338 12.88 26.27 14.22
N THR A 339 12.45 27.42 13.69
CA THR A 339 11.52 28.35 14.38
C THR A 339 10.15 28.42 13.75
N ASP A 340 10.02 27.95 12.51
CA ASP A 340 8.79 28.04 11.74
C ASP A 340 8.25 26.67 11.35
N GLY A 341 6.94 26.57 11.12
CA GLY A 341 6.30 25.35 10.66
C GLY A 341 6.83 24.89 9.30
N TYR A 342 6.96 23.58 9.10
CA TYR A 342 7.61 23.03 7.91
C TYR A 342 6.92 23.50 6.62
N HIS A 343 5.58 23.55 6.61
CA HIS A 343 4.80 24.08 5.49
C HIS A 343 5.16 25.55 5.16
N ASN A 344 5.25 26.40 6.19
CA ASN A 344 5.59 27.80 5.96
C ASN A 344 7.04 27.98 5.49
N LEU A 345 7.96 27.09 5.87
CA LEU A 345 9.32 27.07 5.34
C LEU A 345 9.35 26.68 3.85
N SER A 346 8.49 25.76 3.40
CA SER A 346 8.41 25.38 1.98
C SER A 346 7.97 26.56 1.08
N HIS A 347 7.23 27.52 1.64
CA HIS A 347 6.90 28.82 1.01
C HIS A 347 7.93 29.89 1.38
N HIS A 348 9.19 29.63 1.04
CA HIS A 348 10.32 30.45 1.49
C HIS A 348 10.39 31.83 0.83
N GLY A 349 9.78 32.05 -0.34
CA GLY A 349 9.81 33.35 -1.04
C GLY A 349 11.22 33.90 -1.21
N MET A 350 12.23 33.02 -1.34
CA MET A 350 13.67 33.35 -1.40
C MET A 350 14.23 33.99 -0.13
N ASN A 351 13.52 33.93 0.99
CA ASN A 351 14.01 34.39 2.30
C ASN A 351 15.16 33.49 2.78
N LYS A 352 16.32 34.08 3.07
CA LYS A 352 17.54 33.32 3.43
C LYS A 352 17.39 32.51 4.73
N ASP A 353 16.68 33.03 5.72
CA ASP A 353 16.50 32.34 7.01
C ASP A 353 15.58 31.10 6.84
N LYS A 354 14.51 31.24 6.05
CA LYS A 354 13.65 30.11 5.70
C LYS A 354 14.41 29.05 4.89
N LEU A 355 15.20 29.48 3.90
CA LEU A 355 16.01 28.56 3.08
C LEU A 355 17.05 27.82 3.92
N THR A 356 17.68 28.48 4.91
CA THR A 356 18.64 27.84 5.81
C THR A 356 17.97 26.77 6.66
N GLN A 357 16.78 27.05 7.20
CA GLN A 357 16.03 26.10 8.01
C GLN A 357 15.54 24.92 7.16
N LEU A 358 15.04 25.20 5.94
CA LEU A 358 14.56 24.17 5.02
C LEU A 358 15.71 23.27 4.54
N ASP A 359 16.88 23.84 4.19
CA ASP A 359 18.08 23.08 3.82
C ASP A 359 18.51 22.11 4.93
N ALA A 360 18.42 22.53 6.20
CA ALA A 360 18.72 21.65 7.34
C ALA A 360 17.73 20.49 7.46
N ILE A 361 16.45 20.75 7.23
CA ILE A 361 15.39 19.72 7.23
C ILE A 361 15.63 18.71 6.11
N ASP A 362 15.85 19.18 4.89
CA ASP A 362 16.04 18.32 3.71
C ASP A 362 17.32 17.47 3.82
N ARG A 363 18.43 18.04 4.34
CA ARG A 363 19.66 17.29 4.60
C ARG A 363 19.45 16.19 5.63
N GLU A 364 18.72 16.47 6.71
CA GLU A 364 18.45 15.45 7.74
C GLU A 364 17.57 14.32 7.18
N GLN A 365 16.61 14.63 6.29
CA GLN A 365 15.86 13.60 5.58
C GLN A 365 16.76 12.72 4.69
N MET A 366 17.72 13.33 3.97
CA MET A 366 18.68 12.56 3.15
C MET A 366 19.59 11.69 4.00
N LYS A 367 20.05 12.16 5.17
CA LYS A 367 20.80 11.31 6.13
C LYS A 367 19.98 10.12 6.60
N LEU A 368 18.71 10.34 6.97
CA LEU A 368 17.80 9.26 7.35
C LEU A 368 17.57 8.25 6.21
N LEU A 369 17.46 8.73 4.97
CA LEU A 369 17.40 7.85 3.80
C LEU A 369 18.68 7.03 3.65
N GLY A 370 19.85 7.63 3.87
CA GLY A 370 21.15 6.94 3.90
C GLY A 370 21.22 5.86 4.99
N GLU A 371 20.70 6.15 6.20
CA GLU A 371 20.57 5.17 7.28
C GLU A 371 19.67 3.98 6.85
N LEU A 372 18.53 4.26 6.22
CA LEU A 372 17.63 3.22 5.71
C LEU A 372 18.32 2.34 4.65
N ILE A 373 18.99 2.94 3.67
CA ILE A 373 19.73 2.23 2.62
C ILE A 373 20.80 1.32 3.26
N ARG A 374 21.59 1.86 4.21
CA ARG A 374 22.57 1.09 4.97
C ARG A 374 21.94 -0.09 5.68
N ASP A 375 20.86 0.16 6.41
CA ASP A 375 20.22 -0.85 7.25
C ASP A 375 19.57 -1.97 6.41
N LEU A 376 19.05 -1.65 5.23
CA LEU A 376 18.58 -2.65 4.26
C LEU A 376 19.76 -3.44 3.63
N LYS A 377 20.88 -2.76 3.34
CA LYS A 377 22.07 -3.39 2.75
C LYS A 377 22.74 -4.36 3.71
N ASN A 378 22.67 -4.11 5.01
CA ASN A 378 23.26 -4.95 6.05
C ASN A 378 22.44 -6.21 6.41
N VAL A 379 21.26 -6.40 5.85
CA VAL A 379 20.46 -7.62 6.05
C VAL A 379 20.74 -8.58 4.90
N GLU A 380 21.44 -9.68 5.21
CA GLU A 380 21.76 -10.72 4.23
C GLU A 380 20.51 -11.52 3.83
N GLU A 381 20.42 -11.89 2.57
CA GLU A 381 19.41 -12.78 1.98
C GLU A 381 20.09 -13.80 1.05
N ALA A 382 19.38 -14.87 0.68
CA ALA A 382 19.89 -15.93 -0.15
C ALA A 382 20.46 -15.45 -1.51
N GLU A 383 19.92 -14.36 -2.05
CA GLU A 383 20.38 -13.77 -3.31
C GLU A 383 20.90 -12.34 -3.10
N GLY A 384 21.85 -12.16 -2.20
CA GLY A 384 22.46 -10.87 -1.86
C GLY A 384 21.94 -10.31 -0.56
N ASN A 385 21.40 -9.09 -0.55
CA ASN A 385 20.91 -8.45 0.65
C ASN A 385 19.50 -7.89 0.46
N LEU A 386 18.90 -7.43 1.56
CA LEU A 386 17.52 -6.93 1.55
C LEU A 386 17.35 -5.71 0.62
N LEU A 387 18.35 -4.82 0.52
CA LEU A 387 18.30 -3.67 -0.42
C LEU A 387 18.27 -4.16 -1.87
N LYS A 388 19.12 -5.14 -2.23
CA LYS A 388 19.14 -5.71 -3.60
C LYS A 388 17.78 -6.28 -4.01
N ASN A 389 16.98 -6.74 -3.04
CA ASN A 389 15.66 -7.35 -3.28
C ASN A 389 14.50 -6.40 -2.95
N THR A 390 14.79 -5.13 -2.62
CA THR A 390 13.80 -4.11 -2.28
C THR A 390 14.01 -2.86 -3.13
N VAL A 391 13.01 -2.44 -3.91
CA VAL A 391 13.02 -1.13 -4.52
C VAL A 391 12.63 -0.11 -3.47
N VAL A 392 13.49 0.86 -3.20
CA VAL A 392 13.20 2.04 -2.39
C VAL A 392 13.02 3.21 -3.34
N MET A 393 11.81 3.73 -3.45
CA MET A 393 11.50 4.96 -4.17
C MET A 393 11.30 6.09 -3.15
N TYR A 394 12.10 7.13 -3.22
CA TYR A 394 11.94 8.36 -2.46
C TYR A 394 11.67 9.51 -3.41
N GLY A 395 10.69 10.34 -3.12
CA GLY A 395 10.39 11.48 -3.96
C GLY A 395 9.40 12.45 -3.34
N SER A 396 8.98 13.42 -4.15
CA SER A 396 7.93 14.37 -3.79
C SER A 396 6.96 14.56 -4.95
N ASN A 397 5.72 14.90 -4.59
CA ASN A 397 4.70 15.35 -5.53
C ASN A 397 4.96 16.77 -6.06
N PHE A 398 5.89 17.52 -5.45
CA PHE A 398 6.32 18.84 -5.91
C PHE A 398 7.71 18.79 -6.55
N GLY A 399 7.86 19.45 -7.70
CA GLY A 399 9.17 19.84 -8.25
C GLY A 399 9.74 21.07 -7.53
N ASP A 400 8.87 22.03 -7.21
CA ASP A 400 9.19 23.22 -6.43
C ASP A 400 7.95 23.58 -5.58
N ALA A 401 8.02 23.35 -4.27
CA ALA A 401 6.93 23.63 -3.36
C ALA A 401 6.63 25.12 -3.21
N ASN A 402 7.64 25.98 -3.27
CA ASN A 402 7.46 27.44 -3.19
C ASN A 402 6.62 28.00 -4.36
N LYS A 403 6.71 27.34 -5.52
CA LYS A 403 5.92 27.69 -6.73
C LYS A 403 4.72 26.77 -6.94
N HIS A 404 4.51 25.77 -6.11
CA HIS A 404 3.49 24.73 -6.27
C HIS A 404 3.56 23.97 -7.60
N THR A 405 4.76 23.82 -8.18
CA THR A 405 4.92 23.08 -9.44
C THR A 405 4.94 21.58 -9.20
N THR A 406 4.23 20.84 -10.04
CA THR A 406 4.15 19.36 -10.02
C THR A 406 4.98 18.73 -11.15
N THR A 407 5.78 19.54 -11.85
CA THR A 407 6.70 19.14 -12.91
C THR A 407 8.13 19.02 -12.38
N ASN A 408 8.99 18.26 -13.08
CA ASN A 408 10.37 17.99 -12.66
C ASN A 408 10.45 17.53 -11.20
N MET A 409 9.66 16.52 -10.87
CA MET A 409 9.56 16.00 -9.51
C MET A 409 10.90 15.39 -9.07
N PRO A 410 11.40 15.67 -7.84
CA PRO A 410 12.59 15.04 -7.31
C PRO A 410 12.26 13.58 -6.98
N VAL A 411 12.94 12.66 -7.67
CA VAL A 411 12.77 11.22 -7.45
C VAL A 411 14.14 10.55 -7.39
N LEU A 412 14.32 9.71 -6.38
CA LEU A 412 15.46 8.82 -6.20
C LEU A 412 14.96 7.39 -6.06
N VAL A 413 15.61 6.47 -6.75
CA VAL A 413 15.29 5.04 -6.67
C VAL A 413 16.54 4.28 -6.25
N ALA A 414 16.44 3.42 -5.24
CA ALA A 414 17.56 2.59 -4.77
C ALA A 414 17.19 1.11 -4.73
N GLY A 415 18.16 0.23 -4.90
CA GLY A 415 18.01 -1.22 -4.78
C GLY A 415 17.14 -1.88 -5.86
N GLY A 416 16.49 -3.01 -5.54
CA GLY A 416 15.51 -3.68 -6.42
C GLY A 416 16.09 -4.34 -7.67
N ARG A 417 17.41 -4.55 -7.73
CA ARG A 417 18.12 -5.11 -8.91
C ARG A 417 17.97 -4.24 -10.17
N LEU A 418 17.77 -2.96 -9.98
CA LEU A 418 17.73 -1.98 -11.06
C LEU A 418 19.15 -1.51 -11.39
N LYS A 419 19.30 -0.84 -12.53
CA LYS A 419 20.59 -0.29 -12.95
C LYS A 419 20.83 1.04 -12.25
N HIS A 420 21.77 1.08 -11.32
CA HIS A 420 22.05 2.23 -10.48
C HIS A 420 23.40 2.92 -10.78
N GLY A 421 23.78 3.88 -9.95
CA GLY A 421 25.01 4.66 -10.07
C GLY A 421 24.92 5.73 -11.15
N GLN A 422 23.73 6.30 -11.40
CA GLN A 422 23.52 7.24 -12.50
C GLN A 422 22.48 8.34 -12.17
N HIS A 423 22.55 9.42 -12.93
CA HIS A 423 21.49 10.42 -13.01
C HIS A 423 20.82 10.33 -14.38
N LEU A 424 19.56 9.91 -14.42
CA LEU A 424 18.74 9.91 -15.62
C LEU A 424 18.03 11.26 -15.72
N ALA A 425 18.55 12.11 -16.60
CA ALA A 425 18.00 13.44 -16.85
C ALA A 425 17.14 13.43 -18.11
N PHE A 426 15.87 13.71 -17.95
CA PHE A 426 14.90 13.90 -19.02
C PHE A 426 14.65 15.39 -19.26
N ASP A 427 13.87 15.71 -20.29
CA ASP A 427 13.51 17.08 -20.61
C ASP A 427 12.68 17.70 -19.46
N ARG A 428 13.16 18.84 -18.95
CA ARG A 428 12.52 19.56 -17.84
C ARG A 428 11.29 20.37 -18.28
N THR A 429 11.13 20.60 -19.56
CA THR A 429 9.97 21.30 -20.15
C THR A 429 8.89 20.30 -20.55
N ASN A 430 9.27 19.24 -21.28
CA ASN A 430 8.40 18.14 -21.68
C ASN A 430 8.72 16.91 -20.84
N ASN A 431 8.23 16.88 -19.62
CA ASN A 431 8.62 15.88 -18.67
C ASN A 431 8.31 14.44 -19.13
N TYR A 432 9.25 13.55 -18.87
CA TYR A 432 9.05 12.12 -19.09
C TYR A 432 8.03 11.56 -18.10
N PRO A 433 7.10 10.69 -18.52
CA PRO A 433 6.05 10.16 -17.66
C PRO A 433 6.61 9.36 -16.46
N LEU A 434 6.45 9.89 -15.25
CA LEU A 434 6.86 9.18 -14.01
C LEU A 434 6.17 7.82 -13.84
N PRO A 435 4.92 7.58 -14.29
CA PRO A 435 4.30 6.25 -14.25
C PRO A 435 5.09 5.14 -14.94
N ASN A 436 6.02 5.47 -15.86
CA ASN A 436 6.94 4.52 -16.48
C ASN A 436 7.89 3.89 -15.44
N LEU A 437 8.23 4.62 -14.37
CA LEU A 437 8.95 4.07 -13.22
C LEU A 437 8.15 2.98 -12.52
N PHE A 438 6.84 3.15 -12.37
CA PHE A 438 5.99 2.15 -11.71
C PHE A 438 5.91 0.84 -12.50
N VAL A 439 5.87 0.92 -13.83
CA VAL A 439 5.97 -0.26 -14.69
C VAL A 439 7.31 -0.96 -14.49
N SER A 440 8.43 -0.22 -14.49
CA SER A 440 9.76 -0.77 -14.25
C SER A 440 9.90 -1.41 -12.85
N ILE A 441 9.32 -0.79 -11.81
CA ILE A 441 9.29 -1.35 -10.45
C ILE A 441 8.54 -2.68 -10.45
N MET A 442 7.36 -2.75 -11.05
CA MET A 442 6.56 -3.98 -11.11
C MET A 442 7.27 -5.08 -11.88
N GLN A 443 7.90 -4.77 -13.00
CA GLN A 443 8.70 -5.75 -13.77
C GLN A 443 9.92 -6.22 -12.97
N SER A 444 10.61 -5.36 -12.22
CA SER A 444 11.71 -5.75 -11.32
C SER A 444 11.23 -6.67 -10.18
N MET A 445 9.95 -6.61 -9.83
CA MET A 445 9.29 -7.52 -8.88
C MET A 445 8.78 -8.82 -9.53
N ASN A 446 9.13 -9.10 -10.78
CA ASN A 446 8.67 -10.24 -11.58
C ASN A 446 7.15 -10.23 -11.85
N LEU A 447 6.53 -9.06 -11.89
CA LEU A 447 5.14 -8.91 -12.30
C LEU A 447 5.09 -8.54 -13.79
N PRO A 448 4.43 -9.35 -14.66
CA PRO A 448 4.32 -9.08 -16.08
C PRO A 448 3.29 -7.98 -16.34
N VAL A 449 3.73 -6.74 -16.22
CA VAL A 449 2.90 -5.54 -16.39
C VAL A 449 3.57 -4.63 -17.42
N ASP A 450 2.84 -4.27 -18.46
CA ASP A 450 3.33 -3.41 -19.54
C ASP A 450 2.78 -1.97 -19.44
N LYS A 451 1.72 -1.77 -18.66
CA LYS A 451 1.07 -0.47 -18.49
C LYS A 451 0.51 -0.26 -17.09
N PHE A 452 0.66 0.95 -16.57
CA PHE A 452 0.01 1.41 -15.34
C PHE A 452 -0.41 2.88 -15.50
N ALA A 453 -1.68 3.18 -15.23
CA ALA A 453 -2.24 4.53 -15.34
C ALA A 453 -1.84 5.22 -16.67
N THR A 454 -1.21 6.38 -16.60
CA THR A 454 -0.77 7.19 -17.75
C THR A 454 0.63 6.83 -18.26
N SER A 455 1.17 5.63 -17.93
CA SER A 455 2.47 5.19 -18.45
C SER A 455 2.43 4.96 -19.95
N THR A 456 3.58 5.18 -20.60
CA THR A 456 3.82 4.95 -22.04
C THR A 456 4.78 3.79 -22.30
N GLY A 457 5.22 3.11 -21.24
CA GLY A 457 6.18 2.02 -21.26
C GLY A 457 6.94 1.92 -19.93
N THR A 458 8.22 1.54 -19.98
CA THR A 458 9.13 1.47 -18.83
C THR A 458 9.97 2.74 -18.68
N MET A 459 10.60 2.93 -17.52
CA MET A 459 11.58 3.98 -17.30
C MET A 459 12.87 3.68 -18.08
N GLN A 460 13.19 4.49 -19.07
CA GLN A 460 14.38 4.31 -19.90
C GLN A 460 15.67 4.35 -19.05
N GLY A 461 16.60 3.43 -19.33
CA GLY A 461 17.91 3.38 -18.68
C GLY A 461 17.92 2.80 -17.25
N LEU A 462 16.78 2.36 -16.70
CA LEU A 462 16.68 1.88 -15.32
C LEU A 462 16.67 0.35 -15.22
N LEU A 463 16.05 -0.36 -16.16
CA LEU A 463 16.06 -1.83 -16.16
C LEU A 463 17.42 -2.36 -16.65
N PRO A 464 17.91 -3.51 -16.13
CA PRO A 464 19.02 -4.22 -16.74
C PRO A 464 18.72 -4.54 -18.20
N ALA A 465 19.77 -4.58 -19.04
CA ALA A 465 19.66 -4.94 -20.45
C ALA A 465 19.33 -6.42 -20.61
#